data_d160bc7b5a74d3ab4ae7743e60b798c9
#
_entry.id   d160bc7b5a74d3ab4ae7743e60b798c9
#
_cell.length_a   1.000
_cell.length_b   1.000
_cell.length_c   1.000
_cell.angle_alpha   90.00
_cell.angle_beta   90.00
_cell.angle_gamma   90.00
#
_symmetry.space_group_name_H-M   'P 1'
#
loop_
_entity.id
_entity.type
_entity.pdbx_description
1 polymer ?
#
loop_
_entity_poly.entity_id
_entity_poly.type
_entity_poly.pdbx_seq_one_letter_code
_entity_poly.pdbx_strand_id
1 'polypeptide(L)'
;RDRSVSRGLGDVYKRQGVNGGSLERELLQKYGGVTPEALVESAMGHVRLLNDCNFDDICISVKCSRVPVNMAAYQLLHRQTDYPLHLGVTEAGTPRMGVLKSAIGIGGLLCQGIGDTIRVSLTADPVEEVCAAKDILSAAGLRQTGPNLISCPTCGRTKYDMIPIAREVERRLAGCTKPITVAVMGCVVNGPGEARAADVGIAGGDGEGLVFRKGEILYKVPQDKLVDALMDEIDRL
;
A
#
# COMPACT_ATOMS: atom_id res chain seq x y z
N ARG A 1 22.11 -8.41 -8.51
CA ARG A 1 22.36 -7.49 -9.67
C ARG A 1 21.20 -6.49 -9.65
N ASP A 2 21.47 -5.24 -9.38
CA ASP A 2 20.46 -4.18 -9.43
C ASP A 2 20.10 -3.93 -10.90
N ARG A 3 18.92 -4.38 -11.30
CA ARG A 3 18.40 -4.24 -12.67
C ARG A 3 17.52 -2.99 -12.84
N SER A 4 17.39 -2.19 -11.79
CA SER A 4 16.51 -1.01 -11.80
C SER A 4 17.16 0.28 -12.28
N VAL A 5 18.45 0.26 -12.62
CA VAL A 5 19.17 1.47 -13.05
C VAL A 5 18.94 1.72 -14.54
N SER A 6 18.14 2.72 -14.86
CA SER A 6 18.07 3.29 -16.22
C SER A 6 19.44 3.76 -16.67
N ARG A 7 19.91 3.25 -17.80
CA ARG A 7 21.24 3.56 -18.39
C ARG A 7 21.12 4.55 -19.54
N GLY A 8 20.40 5.64 -19.38
CA GLY A 8 20.32 6.69 -20.41
C GLY A 8 19.15 6.51 -21.39
N LEU A 9 19.16 7.24 -22.50
CA LEU A 9 18.08 7.38 -23.49
C LEU A 9 17.67 6.13 -24.29
N GLY A 10 17.94 4.95 -23.80
CA GLY A 10 17.47 3.67 -24.33
C GLY A 10 17.20 2.75 -23.17
N ASP A 11 15.94 2.52 -22.85
CA ASP A 11 15.59 1.53 -21.85
C ASP A 11 16.16 0.17 -22.22
N VAL A 12 17.02 -0.32 -21.36
CA VAL A 12 17.72 -1.58 -21.55
C VAL A 12 16.83 -2.77 -21.23
N TYR A 13 15.62 -2.55 -20.65
CA TYR A 13 14.69 -3.64 -20.38
C TYR A 13 13.33 -3.44 -21.05
N LYS A 14 12.68 -4.55 -21.40
CA LYS A 14 11.30 -4.59 -21.90
C LYS A 14 10.34 -5.11 -20.84
N ARG A 15 9.29 -4.34 -20.56
CA ARG A 15 8.18 -4.85 -19.77
C ARG A 15 7.24 -5.64 -20.67
N GLN A 16 7.29 -6.94 -20.57
CA GLN A 16 6.33 -7.84 -21.19
C GLN A 16 5.05 -7.85 -20.33
N GLY A 17 3.87 -7.62 -20.92
CA GLY A 17 2.63 -7.51 -20.20
C GLY A 17 1.50 -8.31 -20.83
N VAL A 18 0.84 -9.15 -20.03
CA VAL A 18 -0.39 -9.87 -20.37
C VAL A 18 -1.53 -9.31 -19.53
N ASN A 19 -2.67 -9.06 -20.17
CA ASN A 19 -3.90 -8.68 -19.48
C ASN A 19 -4.98 -9.74 -19.75
N GLY A 20 -5.78 -10.05 -18.75
CA GLY A 20 -6.85 -11.03 -18.86
C GLY A 20 -7.88 -10.71 -19.95
N GLY A 21 -8.11 -9.42 -20.25
CA GLY A 21 -9.03 -8.99 -21.30
C GLY A 21 -8.50 -9.13 -22.74
N SER A 22 -7.20 -9.40 -22.91
CA SER A 22 -6.54 -9.53 -24.22
C SER A 22 -5.77 -10.85 -24.38
N LEU A 23 -6.18 -11.88 -23.63
CA LEU A 23 -5.56 -13.20 -23.70
C LEU A 23 -5.86 -13.87 -25.06
N GLU A 24 -4.93 -14.66 -25.57
CA GLU A 24 -5.02 -15.38 -26.83
C GLU A 24 -6.21 -16.36 -26.83
N ARG A 25 -6.93 -16.44 -27.96
CA ARG A 25 -8.12 -17.29 -28.10
C ARG A 25 -7.83 -18.77 -27.84
N GLU A 26 -6.66 -19.23 -28.26
CA GLU A 26 -6.22 -20.61 -28.06
C GLU A 26 -6.08 -20.95 -26.58
N LEU A 27 -5.51 -20.03 -25.79
CA LEU A 27 -5.37 -20.19 -24.34
C LEU A 27 -6.72 -20.11 -23.63
N LEU A 28 -7.60 -19.19 -24.05
CA LEU A 28 -8.97 -19.12 -23.53
C LEU A 28 -9.74 -20.43 -23.77
N GLN A 29 -9.58 -21.06 -24.94
CA GLN A 29 -10.21 -22.35 -25.23
C GLN A 29 -9.57 -23.49 -24.42
N LYS A 30 -8.24 -23.53 -24.34
CA LYS A 30 -7.48 -24.55 -23.61
C LYS A 30 -7.83 -24.60 -22.12
N TYR A 31 -7.98 -23.43 -21.49
CA TYR A 31 -8.19 -23.29 -20.04
C TYR A 31 -9.64 -22.99 -19.65
N GLY A 32 -10.53 -22.89 -20.62
CA GLY A 32 -11.96 -22.57 -20.38
C GLY A 32 -12.21 -21.15 -19.89
N GLY A 33 -11.28 -20.21 -20.17
CA GLY A 33 -11.38 -18.80 -19.78
C GLY A 33 -10.09 -18.20 -19.23
N VAL A 34 -10.22 -17.03 -18.58
CA VAL A 34 -9.11 -16.35 -17.95
C VAL A 34 -8.80 -17.01 -16.60
N THR A 35 -7.77 -17.84 -16.59
CA THR A 35 -7.26 -18.54 -15.40
C THR A 35 -5.81 -18.09 -15.07
N PRO A 36 -5.30 -18.35 -13.85
CA PRO A 36 -3.90 -18.07 -13.53
C PRO A 36 -2.93 -18.77 -14.50
N GLU A 37 -3.19 -20.03 -14.83
CA GLU A 37 -2.36 -20.84 -15.72
C GLU A 37 -2.33 -20.26 -17.14
N ALA A 38 -3.48 -19.84 -17.66
CA ALA A 38 -3.58 -19.21 -18.97
C ALA A 38 -2.76 -17.91 -19.06
N LEU A 39 -2.85 -17.07 -18.02
CA LEU A 39 -2.08 -15.82 -17.94
C LEU A 39 -0.57 -16.08 -17.89
N VAL A 40 -0.16 -17.07 -17.12
CA VAL A 40 1.25 -17.42 -16.98
C VAL A 40 1.80 -18.08 -18.25
N GLU A 41 1.05 -18.99 -18.88
CA GLU A 41 1.47 -19.61 -20.15
C GLU A 41 1.66 -18.57 -21.25
N SER A 42 0.74 -17.60 -21.37
CA SER A 42 0.88 -16.48 -22.31
C SER A 42 2.15 -15.65 -21.99
N ALA A 43 2.34 -15.26 -20.73
CA ALA A 43 3.51 -14.48 -20.32
C ALA A 43 4.82 -15.19 -20.63
N MET A 44 4.92 -16.47 -20.28
CA MET A 44 6.11 -17.29 -20.54
C MET A 44 6.32 -17.59 -22.02
N GLY A 45 5.24 -17.61 -22.81
CA GLY A 45 5.32 -17.66 -24.28
C GLY A 45 6.03 -16.43 -24.84
N HIS A 46 5.63 -15.23 -24.40
CA HIS A 46 6.29 -14.00 -24.83
C HIS A 46 7.74 -13.88 -24.33
N VAL A 47 8.02 -14.36 -23.11
CA VAL A 47 9.42 -14.42 -22.61
C VAL A 47 10.28 -15.27 -23.50
N ARG A 48 9.81 -16.48 -23.91
CA ARG A 48 10.55 -17.36 -24.84
C ARG A 48 10.86 -16.66 -26.15
N LEU A 49 9.87 -15.97 -26.76
CA LEU A 49 10.08 -15.21 -27.99
C LEU A 49 11.16 -14.13 -27.86
N LEU A 50 11.25 -13.46 -26.70
CA LEU A 50 12.30 -12.47 -26.44
C LEU A 50 13.67 -13.14 -26.26
N ASN A 51 13.72 -14.24 -25.54
CA ASN A 51 14.95 -15.01 -25.34
C ASN A 51 15.47 -15.59 -26.65
N ASP A 52 14.60 -16.07 -27.54
CA ASP A 52 14.95 -16.52 -28.90
C ASP A 52 15.58 -15.40 -29.74
N CYS A 53 15.26 -14.14 -29.42
CA CYS A 53 15.91 -12.96 -29.99
C CYS A 53 17.17 -12.49 -29.20
N ASN A 54 17.70 -13.32 -28.30
CA ASN A 54 18.83 -13.01 -27.41
C ASN A 54 18.56 -11.78 -26.52
N PHE A 55 17.31 -11.59 -26.08
CA PHE A 55 16.92 -10.47 -25.22
C PHE A 55 16.42 -10.99 -23.87
N ASP A 56 17.21 -10.76 -22.80
CA ASP A 56 16.98 -11.28 -21.45
C ASP A 56 16.67 -10.19 -20.43
N ASP A 57 16.82 -8.91 -20.77
CA ASP A 57 16.48 -7.80 -19.87
C ASP A 57 14.95 -7.59 -19.85
N ILE A 58 14.24 -8.49 -19.18
CA ILE A 58 12.78 -8.60 -19.18
C ILE A 58 12.23 -8.28 -17.79
N CYS A 59 11.11 -7.57 -17.72
CA CYS A 59 10.26 -7.45 -16.56
C CYS A 59 8.85 -7.96 -16.94
N ILE A 60 8.26 -8.84 -16.14
CA ILE A 60 7.02 -9.52 -16.49
C ILE A 60 5.84 -8.91 -15.72
N SER A 61 4.72 -8.71 -16.41
CA SER A 61 3.48 -8.24 -15.81
C SER A 61 2.30 -9.09 -16.28
N VAL A 62 1.54 -9.67 -15.36
CA VAL A 62 0.29 -10.39 -15.62
C VAL A 62 -0.83 -9.72 -14.83
N LYS A 63 -1.81 -9.15 -15.53
CA LYS A 63 -2.86 -8.36 -14.90
C LYS A 63 -4.24 -8.91 -15.19
N CYS A 64 -5.09 -8.92 -14.17
CA CYS A 64 -6.49 -9.29 -14.28
C CYS A 64 -7.34 -8.39 -13.39
N SER A 65 -8.58 -8.13 -13.80
CA SER A 65 -9.54 -7.36 -13.00
C SER A 65 -10.09 -8.16 -11.79
N ARG A 66 -10.04 -9.50 -11.87
CA ARG A 66 -10.38 -10.42 -10.80
C ARG A 66 -9.18 -10.61 -9.87
N VAL A 67 -9.20 -9.97 -8.71
CA VAL A 67 -8.06 -9.95 -7.77
C VAL A 67 -7.56 -11.35 -7.37
N PRO A 68 -8.42 -12.36 -7.04
CA PRO A 68 -7.90 -13.69 -6.71
C PRO A 68 -7.14 -14.35 -7.86
N VAL A 69 -7.63 -14.21 -9.10
CA VAL A 69 -6.94 -14.74 -10.30
C VAL A 69 -5.63 -14.01 -10.53
N ASN A 70 -5.63 -12.68 -10.38
CA ASN A 70 -4.45 -11.83 -10.47
C ASN A 70 -3.36 -12.29 -9.50
N MET A 71 -3.70 -12.46 -8.23
CA MET A 71 -2.75 -12.89 -7.20
C MET A 71 -2.21 -14.30 -7.48
N ALA A 72 -3.08 -15.25 -7.81
CA ALA A 72 -2.68 -16.62 -8.11
C ALA A 72 -1.74 -16.68 -9.34
N ALA A 73 -1.98 -15.86 -10.37
CA ALA A 73 -1.10 -15.77 -11.53
C ALA A 73 0.30 -15.27 -11.17
N TYR A 74 0.42 -14.21 -10.37
CA TYR A 74 1.73 -13.72 -9.91
C TYR A 74 2.44 -14.72 -8.98
N GLN A 75 1.71 -15.39 -8.09
CA GLN A 75 2.27 -16.43 -7.23
C GLN A 75 2.80 -17.62 -8.04
N LEU A 76 2.07 -18.03 -9.10
CA LEU A 76 2.50 -19.09 -10.00
C LEU A 76 3.72 -18.66 -10.81
N LEU A 77 3.71 -17.43 -11.34
CA LEU A 77 4.81 -16.87 -12.12
C LEU A 77 6.09 -16.74 -11.28
N HIS A 78 5.99 -16.27 -10.04
CA HIS A 78 7.11 -16.15 -9.11
C HIS A 78 7.83 -17.48 -8.84
N ARG A 79 7.10 -18.60 -8.91
CA ARG A 79 7.68 -19.94 -8.75
C ARG A 79 8.37 -20.47 -10.01
N GLN A 80 8.08 -19.86 -11.17
CA GLN A 80 8.55 -20.35 -12.48
C GLN A 80 9.71 -19.54 -13.05
N THR A 81 9.98 -18.34 -12.53
CA THR A 81 10.98 -17.46 -13.10
C THR A 81 11.57 -16.50 -12.07
N ASP A 82 12.83 -16.14 -12.28
CA ASP A 82 13.54 -15.10 -11.50
C ASP A 82 13.47 -13.71 -12.14
N TYR A 83 12.73 -13.55 -13.24
CA TYR A 83 12.55 -12.24 -13.84
C TYR A 83 11.77 -11.29 -12.92
N PRO A 84 12.16 -10.01 -12.86
CA PRO A 84 11.42 -9.00 -12.10
C PRO A 84 9.93 -8.96 -12.47
N LEU A 85 9.07 -8.83 -11.45
CA LEU A 85 7.62 -8.79 -11.61
C LEU A 85 7.09 -7.38 -11.41
N HIS A 86 6.31 -6.91 -12.39
CA HIS A 86 5.61 -5.64 -12.32
C HIS A 86 4.15 -5.88 -11.94
N LEU A 87 3.84 -5.61 -10.67
CA LEU A 87 2.51 -5.84 -10.12
C LEU A 87 1.50 -4.77 -10.55
N GLY A 88 0.27 -5.20 -10.73
CA GLY A 88 -0.85 -4.31 -10.96
C GLY A 88 -2.17 -5.06 -11.05
N VAL A 89 -3.26 -4.33 -10.89
CA VAL A 89 -4.61 -4.79 -11.18
C VAL A 89 -5.14 -3.95 -12.35
N THR A 90 -5.63 -4.60 -13.41
CA THR A 90 -6.22 -3.88 -14.55
C THR A 90 -7.71 -3.66 -14.31
N GLU A 91 -8.27 -2.58 -14.87
CA GLU A 91 -9.71 -2.30 -14.77
C GLU A 91 -10.19 -2.29 -13.31
N ALA A 92 -9.39 -1.68 -12.43
CA ALA A 92 -9.67 -1.70 -11.00
C ALA A 92 -10.93 -0.88 -10.65
N GLY A 93 -11.24 0.17 -11.44
CA GLY A 93 -12.44 1.00 -11.31
C GLY A 93 -12.17 2.37 -10.71
N THR A 94 -13.21 2.98 -10.17
CA THR A 94 -13.15 4.30 -9.53
C THR A 94 -12.31 4.27 -8.24
N PRO A 95 -11.86 5.42 -7.70
CA PRO A 95 -10.89 5.48 -6.61
C PRO A 95 -11.20 4.56 -5.44
N ARG A 96 -12.45 4.59 -4.91
CA ARG A 96 -12.81 3.78 -3.75
C ARG A 96 -12.55 2.28 -3.95
N MET A 97 -13.15 1.68 -4.99
CA MET A 97 -13.02 0.24 -5.23
C MET A 97 -11.68 -0.11 -5.89
N GLY A 98 -11.16 0.80 -6.72
CA GLY A 98 -9.87 0.61 -7.37
C GLY A 98 -8.72 0.56 -6.39
N VAL A 99 -8.70 1.41 -5.36
CA VAL A 99 -7.71 1.37 -4.28
C VAL A 99 -7.84 0.08 -3.46
N LEU A 100 -9.05 -0.35 -3.10
CA LEU A 100 -9.27 -1.60 -2.37
C LEU A 100 -8.77 -2.82 -3.15
N LYS A 101 -9.12 -2.92 -4.44
CA LYS A 101 -8.64 -4.00 -5.30
C LYS A 101 -7.11 -3.99 -5.43
N SER A 102 -6.53 -2.80 -5.60
CA SER A 102 -5.08 -2.63 -5.71
C SER A 102 -4.37 -2.94 -4.39
N ALA A 103 -4.92 -2.53 -3.26
CA ALA A 103 -4.37 -2.84 -1.95
C ALA A 103 -4.32 -4.36 -1.70
N ILE A 104 -5.37 -5.09 -2.08
CA ILE A 104 -5.40 -6.56 -1.96
C ILE A 104 -4.47 -7.19 -3.01
N GLY A 105 -4.63 -6.84 -4.29
CA GLY A 105 -3.96 -7.50 -5.41
C GLY A 105 -2.47 -7.16 -5.55
N ILE A 106 -2.05 -5.97 -5.13
CA ILE A 106 -0.65 -5.54 -5.10
C ILE A 106 -0.10 -5.69 -3.68
N GLY A 107 -0.72 -5.06 -2.69
CA GLY A 107 -0.25 -5.09 -1.30
C GLY A 107 -0.19 -6.50 -0.73
N GLY A 108 -1.19 -7.34 -1.02
CA GLY A 108 -1.20 -8.74 -0.59
C GLY A 108 -0.07 -9.59 -1.19
N LEU A 109 0.40 -9.29 -2.41
CA LEU A 109 1.59 -9.93 -3.00
C LEU A 109 2.88 -9.39 -2.41
N LEU A 110 2.97 -8.08 -2.23
CA LEU A 110 4.12 -7.43 -1.60
C LEU A 110 4.37 -7.94 -0.18
N CYS A 111 3.32 -8.18 0.61
CA CYS A 111 3.43 -8.79 1.95
C CYS A 111 3.95 -10.23 1.91
N GLN A 112 3.93 -10.90 0.75
CA GLN A 112 4.51 -12.23 0.52
C GLN A 112 5.92 -12.15 -0.07
N GLY A 113 6.50 -10.95 -0.23
CA GLY A 113 7.80 -10.75 -0.86
C GLY A 113 7.78 -10.88 -2.39
N ILE A 114 6.60 -10.82 -3.01
CA ILE A 114 6.43 -10.96 -4.46
C ILE A 114 6.24 -9.58 -5.09
N GLY A 115 7.09 -9.23 -6.06
CA GLY A 115 7.00 -8.02 -6.88
C GLY A 115 8.14 -7.04 -6.68
N ASP A 116 8.56 -6.40 -7.76
CA ASP A 116 9.72 -5.50 -7.82
C ASP A 116 9.31 -4.07 -8.17
N THR A 117 8.29 -3.92 -8.98
CA THR A 117 7.69 -2.64 -9.35
C THR A 117 6.17 -2.73 -9.33
N ILE A 118 5.49 -1.60 -9.14
CA ILE A 118 4.03 -1.56 -9.04
C ILE A 118 3.41 -0.48 -9.95
N ARG A 119 2.17 -0.71 -10.36
CA ARG A 119 1.30 0.30 -10.96
C ARG A 119 -0.11 0.15 -10.43
N VAL A 120 -0.61 1.20 -9.80
CA VAL A 120 -2.04 1.37 -9.51
C VAL A 120 -2.73 1.95 -10.75
N SER A 121 -3.94 1.48 -11.08
CA SER A 121 -4.74 1.99 -12.18
C SER A 121 -6.13 2.34 -11.66
N LEU A 122 -6.51 3.60 -11.80
CA LEU A 122 -7.79 4.14 -11.34
C LEU A 122 -8.46 4.91 -12.47
N THR A 123 -9.79 4.97 -12.42
CA THR A 123 -10.56 5.94 -13.22
C THR A 123 -10.53 7.29 -12.47
N ALA A 124 -9.36 7.94 -12.44
CA ALA A 124 -9.07 9.17 -11.72
C ALA A 124 -7.85 9.89 -12.33
N ASP A 125 -7.46 11.04 -11.73
CA ASP A 125 -6.23 11.73 -12.08
C ASP A 125 -5.00 10.82 -11.82
N PRO A 126 -4.00 10.78 -12.73
CA PRO A 126 -2.79 9.97 -12.53
C PRO A 126 -2.03 10.25 -11.23
N VAL A 127 -2.14 11.46 -10.67
CA VAL A 127 -1.53 11.79 -9.37
C VAL A 127 -2.16 10.96 -8.25
N GLU A 128 -3.46 10.71 -8.30
CA GLU A 128 -4.16 9.86 -7.32
C GLU A 128 -3.65 8.41 -7.37
N GLU A 129 -3.31 7.90 -8.55
CA GLU A 129 -2.70 6.56 -8.70
C GLU A 129 -1.35 6.46 -7.96
N VAL A 130 -0.53 7.53 -8.05
CA VAL A 130 0.77 7.60 -7.37
C VAL A 130 0.58 7.72 -5.85
N CYS A 131 -0.39 8.51 -5.39
CA CYS A 131 -0.72 8.61 -3.98
C CYS A 131 -1.16 7.25 -3.43
N ALA A 132 -2.13 6.60 -4.08
CA ALA A 132 -2.59 5.28 -3.69
C ALA A 132 -1.47 4.21 -3.71
N ALA A 133 -0.53 4.30 -4.65
CA ALA A 133 0.63 3.41 -4.68
C ALA A 133 1.54 3.61 -3.47
N LYS A 134 1.79 4.87 -3.07
CA LYS A 134 2.55 5.19 -1.86
C LYS A 134 1.86 4.70 -0.59
N ASP A 135 0.54 4.86 -0.52
CA ASP A 135 -0.26 4.41 0.62
C ASP A 135 -0.22 2.88 0.76
N ILE A 136 -0.32 2.15 -0.36
CA ILE A 136 -0.19 0.69 -0.38
C ILE A 136 1.20 0.25 0.10
N LEU A 137 2.28 0.90 -0.36
CA LEU A 137 3.63 0.59 0.09
C LEU A 137 3.84 0.90 1.57
N SER A 138 3.26 2.00 2.06
CA SER A 138 3.30 2.37 3.47
C SER A 138 2.52 1.37 4.32
N ALA A 139 1.29 1.02 3.92
CA ALA A 139 0.46 0.04 4.62
C ALA A 139 1.09 -1.37 4.65
N ALA A 140 1.84 -1.74 3.61
CA ALA A 140 2.60 -2.98 3.55
C ALA A 140 3.93 -2.94 4.36
N GLY A 141 4.27 -1.81 4.99
CA GLY A 141 5.51 -1.65 5.76
C GLY A 141 6.79 -1.58 4.92
N LEU A 142 6.68 -1.44 3.59
CA LEU A 142 7.82 -1.45 2.68
C LEU A 142 8.44 -0.06 2.48
N ARG A 143 7.65 0.98 2.66
CA ARG A 143 8.10 2.36 2.49
C ARG A 143 7.33 3.29 3.40
N GLN A 144 8.00 3.91 4.33
CA GLN A 144 7.41 4.97 5.15
C GLN A 144 7.73 6.32 4.50
N THR A 145 6.72 7.00 3.97
CA THR A 145 6.84 8.29 3.26
C THR A 145 6.38 9.48 4.10
N GLY A 146 5.93 9.22 5.32
CA GLY A 146 5.41 10.21 6.26
C GLY A 146 4.93 9.54 7.55
N PRO A 147 4.15 10.25 8.38
CA PRO A 147 3.62 9.71 9.62
C PRO A 147 2.68 8.51 9.38
N ASN A 148 2.81 7.50 10.20
CA ASN A 148 1.84 6.42 10.32
C ASN A 148 0.85 6.77 11.44
N LEU A 149 -0.40 7.09 11.10
CA LEU A 149 -1.44 7.37 12.07
C LEU A 149 -2.11 6.07 12.52
N ILE A 150 -2.05 5.78 13.81
CA ILE A 150 -2.82 4.71 14.43
C ILE A 150 -3.92 5.31 15.32
N SER A 151 -5.13 4.77 15.23
CA SER A 151 -6.23 5.18 16.09
C SER A 151 -7.04 3.98 16.53
N CYS A 152 -7.50 3.98 17.78
CA CYS A 152 -8.37 2.93 18.24
C CYS A 152 -9.81 3.14 17.71
N PRO A 153 -10.60 2.07 17.54
CA PRO A 153 -12.01 2.21 17.23
C PRO A 153 -12.76 2.84 18.43
N THR A 154 -13.85 3.55 18.14
CA THR A 154 -14.73 4.06 19.18
C THR A 154 -15.38 2.88 19.92
N CYS A 155 -15.17 2.79 21.23
CA CYS A 155 -15.73 1.74 22.09
C CYS A 155 -16.43 2.36 23.32
N GLY A 156 -17.04 1.56 24.17
CA GLY A 156 -17.73 2.04 25.38
C GLY A 156 -16.83 2.75 26.41
N ARG A 157 -15.51 2.70 26.24
CA ARG A 157 -14.55 3.42 27.08
C ARG A 157 -14.15 4.79 26.56
N THR A 158 -14.52 5.11 25.31
CA THR A 158 -14.23 6.43 24.71
C THR A 158 -15.01 7.50 25.44
N LYS A 159 -14.35 8.53 25.93
CA LYS A 159 -14.92 9.60 26.78
C LYS A 159 -15.03 10.94 26.06
N TYR A 160 -14.67 11.01 24.79
CA TYR A 160 -14.69 12.25 24.00
C TYR A 160 -15.06 11.94 22.54
N ASP A 161 -15.42 12.94 21.77
CA ASP A 161 -15.69 12.76 20.33
C ASP A 161 -14.36 12.62 19.55
N MET A 162 -13.90 11.37 19.45
CA MET A 162 -12.62 11.03 18.88
C MET A 162 -12.58 11.14 17.35
N ILE A 163 -13.72 10.97 16.67
CA ILE A 163 -13.75 10.91 15.20
C ILE A 163 -13.30 12.24 14.57
N PRO A 164 -13.84 13.41 14.96
CA PRO A 164 -13.36 14.70 14.45
C PRO A 164 -11.89 14.95 14.77
N ILE A 165 -11.43 14.54 15.96
CA ILE A 165 -10.03 14.73 16.39
C ILE A 165 -9.10 13.89 15.54
N ALA A 166 -9.40 12.61 15.29
CA ALA A 166 -8.59 11.76 14.44
C ALA A 166 -8.50 12.30 12.99
N ARG A 167 -9.62 12.78 12.44
CA ARG A 167 -9.65 13.42 11.11
C ARG A 167 -8.84 14.72 11.06
N GLU A 168 -8.90 15.53 12.11
CA GLU A 168 -8.12 16.77 12.18
C GLU A 168 -6.62 16.48 12.29
N VAL A 169 -6.24 15.49 13.08
CA VAL A 169 -4.84 15.01 13.15
C VAL A 169 -4.39 14.52 11.79
N GLU A 170 -5.16 13.65 11.12
CA GLU A 170 -4.84 13.14 9.78
C GLU A 170 -4.66 14.30 8.78
N ARG A 171 -5.56 15.29 8.80
CA ARG A 171 -5.48 16.48 7.95
C ARG A 171 -4.23 17.32 8.22
N ARG A 172 -3.84 17.52 9.48
CA ARG A 172 -2.63 18.29 9.84
C ARG A 172 -1.34 17.52 9.54
N LEU A 173 -1.38 16.20 9.57
CA LEU A 173 -0.26 15.35 9.17
C LEU A 173 -0.07 15.28 7.65
N ALA A 174 -1.07 15.69 6.86
CA ALA A 174 -0.94 15.77 5.41
C ALA A 174 0.21 16.70 5.01
N GLY A 175 1.23 16.17 4.37
CA GLY A 175 2.45 16.91 4.01
C GLY A 175 3.61 16.80 5.02
N CYS A 176 3.40 16.22 6.18
CA CYS A 176 4.50 15.86 7.06
C CYS A 176 5.30 14.69 6.46
N THR A 177 6.62 14.81 6.43
CA THR A 177 7.52 13.79 5.86
C THR A 177 8.29 13.02 6.92
N LYS A 178 8.07 13.32 8.22
CA LYS A 178 8.75 12.62 9.32
C LYS A 178 8.27 11.16 9.38
N PRO A 179 9.16 10.17 9.39
CA PRO A 179 8.79 8.75 9.45
C PRO A 179 8.50 8.33 10.90
N ILE A 180 7.44 8.87 11.47
CA ILE A 180 7.01 8.64 12.85
C ILE A 180 5.67 7.93 12.92
N THR A 181 5.40 7.27 14.02
CA THR A 181 4.08 6.71 14.33
C THR A 181 3.36 7.62 15.34
N VAL A 182 2.20 8.12 14.94
CA VAL A 182 1.35 9.02 15.73
C VAL A 182 0.10 8.26 16.18
N ALA A 183 -0.27 8.36 17.47
CA ALA A 183 -1.41 7.66 18.02
C ALA A 183 -2.53 8.61 18.47
N VAL A 184 -3.77 8.29 18.10
CA VAL A 184 -4.99 8.93 18.62
C VAL A 184 -5.85 7.90 19.33
N MET A 185 -5.90 7.97 20.65
CA MET A 185 -6.51 6.94 21.49
C MET A 185 -7.77 7.46 22.21
N GLY A 186 -8.80 6.64 22.26
CA GLY A 186 -10.12 7.01 22.79
C GLY A 186 -10.23 7.04 24.31
N CYS A 187 -9.27 6.48 25.06
CA CYS A 187 -9.30 6.51 26.51
C CYS A 187 -7.89 6.57 27.12
N VAL A 188 -7.80 7.25 28.27
CA VAL A 188 -6.54 7.42 29.01
C VAL A 188 -6.07 6.14 29.71
N VAL A 189 -6.97 5.18 29.94
CA VAL A 189 -6.67 3.96 30.72
C VAL A 189 -5.79 3.00 29.91
N ASN A 190 -6.22 2.67 28.71
CA ASN A 190 -5.52 1.69 27.85
C ASN A 190 -4.68 2.39 26.75
N GLY A 191 -5.03 3.63 26.38
CA GLY A 191 -4.46 4.33 25.25
C GLY A 191 -2.93 4.35 25.21
N PRO A 192 -2.24 4.84 26.26
CA PRO A 192 -0.78 4.86 26.29
C PRO A 192 -0.16 3.47 26.22
N GLY A 193 -0.80 2.46 26.84
CA GLY A 193 -0.33 1.08 26.83
C GLY A 193 -0.49 0.41 25.46
N GLU A 194 -1.67 0.56 24.83
CA GLU A 194 -1.96 0.00 23.52
C GLU A 194 -1.14 0.69 22.39
N ALA A 195 -0.83 1.97 22.56
CA ALA A 195 0.00 2.75 21.64
C ALA A 195 1.46 2.90 22.08
N ARG A 196 1.99 1.98 22.87
CA ARG A 196 3.35 2.06 23.41
C ARG A 196 4.43 2.13 22.34
N ALA A 197 4.19 1.55 21.19
CA ALA A 197 5.10 1.58 20.05
C ALA A 197 5.04 2.91 19.25
N ALA A 198 4.06 3.77 19.52
CA ALA A 198 3.96 5.06 18.86
C ALA A 198 5.01 6.03 19.40
N ASP A 199 5.60 6.82 18.50
CA ASP A 199 6.59 7.83 18.87
C ASP A 199 5.95 8.93 19.71
N VAL A 200 4.71 9.33 19.38
CA VAL A 200 3.92 10.32 20.13
C VAL A 200 2.44 10.02 19.97
N GLY A 201 1.63 10.41 20.93
CA GLY A 201 0.19 10.23 20.81
C GLY A 201 -0.58 11.01 21.86
N ILE A 202 -1.90 11.00 21.64
CA ILE A 202 -2.90 11.57 22.54
C ILE A 202 -3.91 10.52 22.96
N ALA A 203 -4.44 10.67 24.16
CA ALA A 203 -5.52 9.84 24.66
C ALA A 203 -6.55 10.72 25.36
N GLY A 204 -7.80 10.64 24.92
CA GLY A 204 -8.88 11.46 25.48
C GLY A 204 -9.42 10.91 26.80
N GLY A 205 -9.91 11.83 27.63
CA GLY A 205 -10.60 11.59 28.89
C GLY A 205 -11.84 12.47 29.01
N ASP A 206 -12.38 12.61 30.19
CA ASP A 206 -13.56 13.45 30.49
C ASP A 206 -13.14 14.91 30.66
N GLY A 207 -13.32 15.71 29.59
CA GLY A 207 -12.93 17.11 29.55
C GLY A 207 -11.43 17.40 29.43
N GLU A 208 -10.58 16.44 29.73
CA GLU A 208 -9.13 16.50 29.64
C GLU A 208 -8.59 15.32 28.81
N GLY A 209 -7.39 15.44 28.29
CA GLY A 209 -6.68 14.34 27.67
C GLY A 209 -5.20 14.32 28.03
N LEU A 210 -4.53 13.26 27.62
CA LEU A 210 -3.12 13.02 27.85
C LEU A 210 -2.35 13.15 26.56
N VAL A 211 -1.15 13.75 26.65
CA VAL A 211 -0.12 13.64 25.61
C VAL A 211 0.93 12.65 26.14
N PHE A 212 1.35 11.72 25.31
CA PHE A 212 2.33 10.70 25.68
C PHE A 212 3.34 10.46 24.56
N ARG A 213 4.50 9.94 24.91
CA ARG A 213 5.59 9.55 24.01
C ARG A 213 6.07 8.16 24.38
N LYS A 214 6.07 7.22 23.43
CA LYS A 214 6.49 5.83 23.65
C LYS A 214 5.83 5.17 24.88
N GLY A 215 4.56 5.48 25.10
CA GLY A 215 3.76 4.98 26.21
C GLY A 215 3.91 5.74 27.53
N GLU A 216 4.86 6.65 27.64
CA GLU A 216 5.05 7.49 28.84
C GLU A 216 4.23 8.77 28.75
N ILE A 217 3.45 9.06 29.79
CA ILE A 217 2.61 10.25 29.87
C ILE A 217 3.52 11.45 30.12
N LEU A 218 3.44 12.45 29.22
CA LEU A 218 4.18 13.69 29.36
C LEU A 218 3.41 14.70 30.22
N TYR A 219 2.18 15.01 29.82
CA TYR A 219 1.31 15.96 30.52
C TYR A 219 -0.14 15.80 30.12
N LYS A 220 -1.02 16.48 30.85
CA LYS A 220 -2.45 16.62 30.56
C LYS A 220 -2.74 17.97 29.96
N VAL A 221 -3.76 18.01 29.09
CA VAL A 221 -4.29 19.25 28.50
C VAL A 221 -5.82 19.18 28.42
N PRO A 222 -6.51 20.31 28.39
CA PRO A 222 -7.92 20.36 28.03
C PRO A 222 -8.18 19.72 26.68
N GLN A 223 -9.35 19.09 26.50
CA GLN A 223 -9.68 18.35 25.28
C GLN A 223 -9.57 19.19 24.01
N ASP A 224 -9.93 20.47 24.06
CA ASP A 224 -9.85 21.42 22.94
C ASP A 224 -8.40 21.76 22.53
N LYS A 225 -7.41 21.46 23.38
CA LYS A 225 -5.98 21.68 23.13
C LYS A 225 -5.21 20.41 22.71
N LEU A 226 -5.86 19.24 22.69
CA LEU A 226 -5.21 17.96 22.42
C LEU A 226 -4.48 17.92 21.08
N VAL A 227 -5.11 18.40 20.02
CA VAL A 227 -4.53 18.37 18.68
C VAL A 227 -3.34 19.33 18.57
N ASP A 228 -3.47 20.55 19.13
CA ASP A 228 -2.38 21.52 19.10
C ASP A 228 -1.18 21.00 19.90
N ALA A 229 -1.41 20.47 21.10
CA ALA A 229 -0.36 19.87 21.91
C ALA A 229 0.33 18.67 21.23
N LEU A 230 -0.43 17.85 20.48
CA LEU A 230 0.15 16.76 19.69
C LEU A 230 1.05 17.30 18.57
N MET A 231 0.61 18.33 17.85
CA MET A 231 1.42 18.93 16.78
C MET A 231 2.69 19.55 17.33
N ASP A 232 2.62 20.26 18.46
CA ASP A 232 3.80 20.83 19.13
C ASP A 232 4.83 19.74 19.50
N GLU A 233 4.37 18.57 19.96
CA GLU A 233 5.27 17.44 20.25
C GLU A 233 5.84 16.79 18.98
N ILE A 234 5.07 16.74 17.89
CA ILE A 234 5.56 16.25 16.60
C ILE A 234 6.65 17.18 16.05
N ASP A 235 6.49 18.49 16.22
CA ASP A 235 7.49 19.46 15.75
C ASP A 235 8.82 19.35 16.49
N ARG A 236 8.79 18.88 17.74
CA ARG A 236 9.98 18.64 18.59
C ARG A 236 10.69 17.30 18.33
N LEU A 237 10.10 16.40 17.51
CA LEU A 237 10.71 15.16 17.07
C LEU A 237 11.59 15.37 15.83
#